data_7f1cee9e0b138b01cd95bc067d09a170
#
_entry.id   7f1cee9e0b138b01cd95bc067d09a170
#
_cell.length_a   1.000
_cell.length_b   1.000
_cell.length_c   1.000
_cell.angle_alpha   90.00
_cell.angle_beta   90.00
_cell.angle_gamma   90.00
#
_symmetry.space_group_name_H-M   'P 1'
#
loop_
_entity.id
_entity.type
_entity.pdbx_description
1 polymer ?
#
loop_
_entity_poly.entity_id
_entity_poly.type
_entity_poly.pdbx_seq_one_letter_code
_entity_poly.pdbx_strand_id
1 'polypeptide(L)'
;MPTDPSPELAAGPGTVVAFHYDLYDTNAQRIESSKSGDPVLCLHGESGVLLALQDAFVGKYPGDDFSITIPHEKAYGRHYPNRLQRLSRKKIDGGKQQTFRVGQIITIRGEHGPSPATVIKVGKFNLDVDMNHPLAGSDLTFDVKIVSVRVASAEEKAHGHAHGIGGHQH
;
A
#
# COMPACT_ATOMS: atom_id res chain seq x y z
N MET A 1 -23.60 8.27 32.49
CA MET A 1 -23.26 8.92 31.96
C MET A 1 -22.11 9.07 31.73
N PRO A 2 -21.65 9.16 31.09
CA PRO A 2 -20.55 9.16 30.80
C PRO A 2 -19.98 10.20 30.84
N THR A 3 -19.56 10.44 31.05
CA THR A 3 -18.94 11.29 31.24
C THR A 3 -18.04 11.46 30.38
N ASP A 4 -17.73 11.71 29.62
CA ASP A 4 -16.87 11.87 28.79
C ASP A 4 -15.80 12.59 29.05
N PRO A 5 -15.11 12.18 29.57
CA PRO A 5 -14.03 12.77 30.02
C PRO A 5 -13.22 13.45 29.04
N SER A 6 -12.66 12.94 28.17
CA SER A 6 -11.82 13.68 27.28
C SER A 6 -12.40 13.67 25.92
N PRO A 7 -12.28 14.75 25.20
CA PRO A 7 -12.74 14.78 23.83
C PRO A 7 -11.94 13.79 23.01
N GLU A 8 -12.57 13.21 22.02
CA GLU A 8 -11.87 12.33 21.11
C GLU A 8 -10.84 13.12 20.34
N LEU A 9 -9.74 12.47 20.05
CA LEU A 9 -8.67 13.08 19.29
C LEU A 9 -8.90 12.86 17.80
N ALA A 10 -8.84 13.93 17.02
CA ALA A 10 -8.94 13.83 15.57
C ALA A 10 -7.59 13.46 14.97
N ALA A 11 -7.60 12.72 13.89
CA ALA A 11 -6.39 12.40 13.16
C ALA A 11 -5.78 13.68 12.58
N GLY A 12 -4.48 13.72 12.52
CA GLY A 12 -3.76 14.87 11.99
C GLY A 12 -2.29 14.81 12.36
N PRO A 13 -1.56 15.89 12.13
CA PRO A 13 -0.14 15.92 12.44
C PRO A 13 0.14 15.54 13.90
N GLY A 14 1.16 14.72 14.12
CA GLY A 14 1.55 14.30 15.45
C GLY A 14 0.72 13.18 16.03
N THR A 15 -0.15 12.55 15.25
CA THR A 15 -0.97 11.43 15.71
C THR A 15 -0.61 10.14 15.02
N VAL A 16 -0.95 9.04 15.69
CA VAL A 16 -0.91 7.71 15.07
C VAL A 16 -2.35 7.27 14.89
N VAL A 17 -2.68 6.92 13.65
CA VAL A 17 -4.02 6.47 13.28
C VAL A 17 -3.98 4.97 13.07
N ALA A 18 -4.86 4.25 13.74
CA ALA A 18 -5.06 2.83 13.47
C ALA A 18 -6.32 2.71 12.62
N PHE A 19 -6.24 2.00 11.52
CA PHE A 19 -7.37 1.91 10.62
C PHE A 19 -7.42 0.58 9.89
N HIS A 20 -8.62 0.23 9.44
CA HIS A 20 -8.80 -0.88 8.52
C HIS A 20 -9.22 -0.33 7.18
N TYR A 21 -8.89 -1.04 6.12
CA TYR A 21 -9.28 -0.62 4.78
C TYR A 21 -9.57 -1.80 3.88
N ASP A 22 -10.38 -1.52 2.87
CA ASP A 22 -10.51 -2.37 1.70
C ASP A 22 -10.06 -1.53 0.51
N LEU A 23 -9.29 -2.12 -0.37
CA LEU A 23 -8.74 -1.44 -1.54
C LEU A 23 -9.36 -2.02 -2.80
N TYR A 24 -9.89 -1.14 -3.64
CA TYR A 24 -10.54 -1.54 -4.89
C TYR A 24 -9.81 -0.92 -6.07
N ASP A 25 -9.78 -1.66 -7.17
CA ASP A 25 -9.17 -1.15 -8.40
C ASP A 25 -10.19 -0.35 -9.23
N THR A 26 -9.78 0.05 -10.43
CA THR A 26 -10.62 0.85 -11.32
C THR A 26 -11.92 0.13 -11.72
N ASN A 27 -11.92 -1.19 -11.66
CA ASN A 27 -13.10 -1.98 -12.01
C ASN A 27 -13.95 -2.33 -10.80
N ALA A 28 -13.71 -1.66 -9.68
CA ALA A 28 -14.43 -1.90 -8.42
C ALA A 28 -14.21 -3.31 -7.87
N GLN A 29 -13.11 -3.94 -8.25
CA GLN A 29 -12.76 -5.25 -7.74
C GLN A 29 -11.86 -5.08 -6.52
N ARG A 30 -12.20 -5.75 -5.43
CA ARG A 30 -11.37 -5.65 -4.21
C ARG A 30 -10.07 -6.41 -4.42
N ILE A 31 -8.96 -5.71 -4.22
CA ILE A 31 -7.65 -6.30 -4.43
C ILE A 31 -6.89 -6.48 -3.13
N GLU A 32 -7.29 -5.84 -2.06
CA GLU A 32 -6.60 -5.96 -0.79
C GLU A 32 -7.52 -5.57 0.34
N SER A 33 -7.32 -6.14 1.52
CA SER A 33 -8.09 -5.79 2.71
C SER A 33 -7.23 -6.02 3.93
N SER A 34 -7.33 -5.13 4.92
CA SER A 34 -6.64 -5.30 6.19
C SER A 34 -7.53 -5.97 7.22
N LYS A 35 -8.79 -6.23 6.90
CA LYS A 35 -9.80 -6.60 7.91
C LYS A 35 -9.64 -7.99 8.49
N SER A 36 -8.81 -8.83 7.87
CA SER A 36 -8.57 -10.16 8.40
C SER A 36 -7.43 -10.20 9.43
N GLY A 37 -6.78 -9.08 9.68
CA GLY A 37 -5.67 -9.00 10.62
C GLY A 37 -5.76 -7.77 11.49
N ASP A 38 -4.63 -7.36 12.02
CA ASP A 38 -4.57 -6.18 12.87
C ASP A 38 -4.77 -4.91 12.07
N PRO A 39 -5.25 -3.83 12.70
CA PRO A 39 -5.32 -2.54 12.01
C PRO A 39 -3.95 -2.08 11.55
N VAL A 40 -3.93 -1.34 10.47
CA VAL A 40 -2.71 -0.70 10.01
C VAL A 40 -2.46 0.54 10.86
N LEU A 41 -1.21 0.75 11.26
CA LEU A 41 -0.84 1.93 12.02
C LEU A 41 -0.11 2.91 11.12
N CYS A 42 -0.51 4.17 11.20
CA CYS A 42 0.07 5.22 10.39
C CYS A 42 0.45 6.41 11.27
N LEU A 43 1.74 6.71 11.36
CA LEU A 43 2.18 7.96 11.95
C LEU A 43 2.01 9.04 10.89
N HIS A 44 1.16 10.01 11.15
CA HIS A 44 0.79 11.00 10.16
C HIS A 44 2.02 11.75 9.63
N GLY A 45 2.15 11.75 8.33
CA GLY A 45 3.25 12.45 7.66
C GLY A 45 4.50 11.61 7.45
N GLU A 46 4.60 10.46 8.12
CA GLU A 46 5.86 9.74 8.13
C GLU A 46 5.86 8.32 7.64
N SER A 47 4.78 7.65 7.56
CA SER A 47 4.84 6.22 7.28
C SER A 47 4.72 5.92 5.79
N GLY A 48 4.73 4.66 5.44
CA GLY A 48 4.59 4.23 4.05
C GLY A 48 3.18 4.26 3.48
N VAL A 49 2.24 4.86 4.19
CA VAL A 49 0.87 5.00 3.69
C VAL A 49 0.84 6.15 2.68
N LEU A 50 0.09 6.01 1.62
CA LEU A 50 -0.02 7.06 0.60
C LEU A 50 -0.38 8.40 1.23
N LEU A 51 0.30 9.46 0.81
CA LEU A 51 0.05 10.79 1.37
C LEU A 51 -1.38 11.25 1.13
N ALA A 52 -1.95 10.95 -0.03
CA ALA A 52 -3.33 11.34 -0.32
C ALA A 52 -4.30 10.67 0.65
N LEU A 53 -4.00 9.43 1.07
CA LEU A 53 -4.82 8.75 2.05
C LEU A 53 -4.64 9.37 3.43
N GLN A 54 -3.40 9.71 3.79
CA GLN A 54 -3.13 10.39 5.06
C GLN A 54 -3.85 11.73 5.14
N ASP A 55 -3.87 12.48 4.04
CA ASP A 55 -4.59 13.76 4.00
C ASP A 55 -6.08 13.56 4.24
N ALA A 56 -6.63 12.46 3.77
CA ALA A 56 -8.04 12.16 3.98
C ALA A 56 -8.36 11.82 5.43
N PHE A 57 -7.37 11.38 6.21
CA PHE A 57 -7.60 11.09 7.61
C PHE A 57 -7.79 12.36 8.45
N VAL A 58 -7.22 13.48 8.02
CA VAL A 58 -7.22 14.70 8.84
C VAL A 58 -8.64 15.10 9.22
N GLY A 59 -8.87 15.28 10.50
CA GLY A 59 -10.19 15.63 11.02
C GLY A 59 -11.12 14.46 11.26
N LYS A 60 -10.67 13.24 11.01
CA LYS A 60 -11.48 12.05 11.27
C LYS A 60 -11.28 11.57 12.69
N TYR A 61 -12.30 10.94 13.26
CA TYR A 61 -12.29 10.44 14.63
C TYR A 61 -12.44 8.93 14.66
N PRO A 62 -12.08 8.30 15.79
CA PRO A 62 -12.32 6.86 15.93
C PRO A 62 -13.77 6.51 15.65
N GLY A 63 -13.99 5.47 14.89
CA GLY A 63 -15.33 5.05 14.50
C GLY A 63 -15.81 5.62 13.18
N ASP A 64 -15.16 6.66 12.69
CA ASP A 64 -15.54 7.23 11.39
C ASP A 64 -15.18 6.26 10.28
N ASP A 65 -16.02 6.18 9.27
CA ASP A 65 -15.67 5.46 8.06
C ASP A 65 -15.91 6.37 6.87
N PHE A 66 -15.16 6.15 5.82
CA PHE A 66 -15.27 6.96 4.61
C PHE A 66 -14.66 6.21 3.43
N SER A 67 -14.98 6.69 2.25
CA SER A 67 -14.43 6.13 1.03
C SER A 67 -13.74 7.27 0.27
N ILE A 68 -12.60 6.98 -0.32
CA ILE A 68 -11.89 7.96 -1.12
C ILE A 68 -11.29 7.29 -2.34
N THR A 69 -11.39 7.95 -3.49
CA THR A 69 -10.74 7.49 -4.71
C THR A 69 -9.53 8.37 -4.95
N ILE A 70 -8.37 7.73 -5.04
CA ILE A 70 -7.09 8.42 -5.23
C ILE A 70 -6.67 8.22 -6.68
N PRO A 71 -6.52 9.30 -7.46
CA PRO A 71 -6.08 9.15 -8.85
C PRO A 71 -4.67 8.58 -8.91
N HIS A 72 -4.37 7.86 -9.97
CA HIS A 72 -3.09 7.15 -10.05
C HIS A 72 -1.87 8.08 -9.89
N GLU A 73 -1.95 9.32 -10.30
CA GLU A 73 -0.82 10.25 -10.14
C GLU A 73 -0.47 10.48 -8.67
N LYS A 74 -1.44 10.34 -7.78
CA LYS A 74 -1.22 10.49 -6.34
C LYS A 74 -1.16 9.15 -5.61
N ALA A 75 -1.25 8.06 -6.36
CA ALA A 75 -1.15 6.72 -5.81
C ALA A 75 0.18 6.10 -6.26
N TYR A 76 0.15 5.16 -7.19
CA TYR A 76 1.36 4.48 -7.62
C TYR A 76 1.89 4.97 -8.96
N GLY A 77 1.40 6.10 -9.42
CA GLY A 77 1.91 6.78 -10.58
C GLY A 77 1.34 6.25 -11.88
N ARG A 78 1.86 6.79 -12.97
CA ARG A 78 1.44 6.41 -14.30
C ARG A 78 2.01 5.07 -14.70
N HIS A 79 1.36 4.42 -15.64
CA HIS A 79 1.89 3.26 -16.30
C HIS A 79 2.72 3.73 -17.49
N TYR A 80 3.99 3.41 -17.53
CA TYR A 80 4.89 3.84 -18.59
C TYR A 80 5.16 2.69 -19.56
N PRO A 81 4.85 2.86 -20.87
CA PRO A 81 5.09 1.81 -21.85
C PRO A 81 6.57 1.41 -21.96
N ASN A 82 7.49 2.34 -21.70
CA ASN A 82 8.91 2.04 -21.82
C ASN A 82 9.45 1.16 -20.69
N ARG A 83 8.62 0.78 -19.75
CA ARG A 83 9.01 -0.16 -18.70
C ARG A 83 8.60 -1.60 -19.02
N LEU A 84 8.15 -1.85 -20.21
CA LEU A 84 7.90 -3.20 -20.67
C LEU A 84 9.23 -3.77 -21.16
N GLN A 85 9.61 -4.94 -20.70
CA GLN A 85 10.91 -5.52 -21.04
C GLN A 85 10.78 -6.99 -21.37
N ARG A 86 11.66 -7.47 -22.23
CA ARG A 86 11.80 -8.90 -22.48
C ARG A 86 13.04 -9.39 -21.75
N LEU A 87 12.86 -10.37 -20.89
CA LEU A 87 13.92 -10.91 -20.08
C LEU A 87 14.12 -12.39 -20.35
N SER A 88 15.40 -12.81 -20.35
CA SER A 88 15.70 -14.24 -20.41
C SER A 88 15.28 -14.91 -19.11
N ARG A 89 14.73 -16.10 -19.19
CA ARG A 89 14.39 -16.89 -18.01
C ARG A 89 15.61 -17.13 -17.13
N LYS A 90 16.81 -17.08 -17.69
CA LYS A 90 18.03 -17.28 -16.93
C LYS A 90 18.26 -16.19 -15.88
N LYS A 91 17.69 -15.01 -16.08
CA LYS A 91 17.86 -13.89 -15.17
C LYS A 91 16.83 -13.85 -14.07
N ILE A 92 15.93 -14.83 -14.03
CA ILE A 92 14.86 -14.89 -13.05
C ILE A 92 15.14 -16.07 -12.14
N ASP A 93 15.03 -15.87 -10.83
CA ASP A 93 15.23 -16.95 -9.87
C ASP A 93 14.29 -18.10 -10.17
N GLY A 94 14.83 -19.29 -10.37
CA GLY A 94 14.04 -20.46 -10.71
C GLY A 94 13.44 -20.43 -12.09
N GLY A 95 13.86 -19.45 -12.91
CA GLY A 95 13.23 -19.23 -14.20
C GLY A 95 13.33 -20.38 -15.21
N LYS A 96 14.36 -21.19 -15.09
CA LYS A 96 14.50 -22.31 -16.01
C LYS A 96 13.54 -23.45 -15.70
N GLN A 97 13.16 -23.59 -14.45
CA GLN A 97 12.33 -24.70 -14.00
C GLN A 97 10.92 -24.33 -13.64
N GLN A 98 10.70 -23.05 -13.45
CA GLN A 98 9.42 -22.57 -12.96
C GLN A 98 8.43 -22.36 -14.12
N THR A 99 7.18 -22.66 -13.87
CA THR A 99 6.10 -22.36 -14.80
C THR A 99 5.55 -20.98 -14.49
N PHE A 100 5.47 -20.13 -15.49
CA PHE A 100 4.95 -18.78 -15.32
C PHE A 100 3.59 -18.62 -15.97
N ARG A 101 2.80 -17.69 -15.46
CA ARG A 101 1.47 -17.37 -16.00
C ARG A 101 1.37 -15.88 -16.29
N VAL A 102 0.63 -15.53 -17.30
CA VAL A 102 0.34 -14.13 -17.58
C VAL A 102 -0.41 -13.54 -16.40
N GLY A 103 0.01 -12.36 -15.94
CA GLY A 103 -0.56 -11.70 -14.77
C GLY A 103 0.14 -12.01 -13.46
N GLN A 104 1.02 -12.98 -13.46
CA GLN A 104 1.77 -13.34 -12.25
C GLN A 104 2.78 -12.24 -11.92
N ILE A 105 2.94 -11.93 -10.65
CA ILE A 105 3.95 -10.98 -10.20
C ILE A 105 5.18 -11.76 -9.75
N ILE A 106 6.31 -11.42 -10.34
CA ILE A 106 7.58 -12.07 -10.04
C ILE A 106 8.59 -11.05 -9.58
N THR A 107 9.69 -11.50 -9.01
CA THR A 107 10.77 -10.64 -8.56
C THR A 107 11.94 -10.74 -9.52
N ILE A 108 12.38 -9.60 -10.01
CA ILE A 108 13.53 -9.51 -10.90
C ILE A 108 14.69 -8.91 -10.09
N ARG A 109 15.84 -9.51 -10.16
CA ARG A 109 17.02 -8.98 -9.48
C ARG A 109 17.79 -8.10 -10.44
N GLY A 110 17.90 -6.83 -10.11
CA GLY A 110 18.64 -5.86 -10.90
C GLY A 110 19.78 -5.22 -10.12
N GLU A 111 20.40 -4.23 -10.72
CA GLU A 111 21.52 -3.54 -10.10
C GLU A 111 21.14 -2.86 -8.81
N HIS A 112 19.92 -2.42 -8.69
CA HIS A 112 19.46 -1.70 -7.50
C HIS A 112 18.67 -2.60 -6.55
N GLY A 113 18.82 -3.91 -6.69
CA GLY A 113 18.14 -4.86 -5.85
C GLY A 113 16.89 -5.46 -6.50
N PRO A 114 16.11 -6.22 -5.73
CA PRO A 114 14.94 -6.88 -6.29
C PRO A 114 13.83 -5.89 -6.60
N SER A 115 13.12 -6.14 -7.69
CA SER A 115 11.98 -5.31 -8.11
C SER A 115 10.85 -6.21 -8.58
N PRO A 116 9.61 -5.84 -8.33
CA PRO A 116 8.48 -6.62 -8.81
C PRO A 116 8.28 -6.38 -10.31
N ALA A 117 7.79 -7.39 -10.99
CA ALA A 117 7.42 -7.29 -12.39
C ALA A 117 6.21 -8.17 -12.65
N THR A 118 5.35 -7.75 -13.55
CA THR A 118 4.16 -8.52 -13.92
C THR A 118 4.41 -9.21 -15.24
N VAL A 119 4.15 -10.51 -15.30
CA VAL A 119 4.34 -11.28 -16.51
C VAL A 119 3.25 -10.93 -17.51
N ILE A 120 3.64 -10.51 -18.73
CA ILE A 120 2.70 -10.17 -19.78
C ILE A 120 2.61 -11.27 -20.81
N LYS A 121 3.73 -11.91 -21.12
CA LYS A 121 3.76 -12.97 -22.12
C LYS A 121 4.80 -14.00 -21.71
N VAL A 122 4.45 -15.27 -21.85
CA VAL A 122 5.33 -16.36 -21.49
C VAL A 122 5.89 -16.98 -22.75
N GLY A 123 7.19 -16.92 -22.94
CA GLY A 123 7.88 -17.56 -24.05
C GLY A 123 8.68 -18.75 -23.57
N LYS A 124 9.24 -19.49 -24.51
CA LYS A 124 10.00 -20.68 -24.18
C LYS A 124 11.31 -20.32 -23.46
N PHE A 125 11.97 -19.27 -23.91
CA PHE A 125 13.26 -18.87 -23.32
C PHE A 125 13.21 -17.52 -22.65
N ASN A 126 12.19 -16.71 -22.93
CA ASN A 126 12.08 -15.36 -22.44
C ASN A 126 10.70 -15.12 -21.85
N LEU A 127 10.61 -14.11 -20.98
CA LEU A 127 9.35 -13.60 -20.50
C LEU A 127 9.27 -12.13 -20.88
N ASP A 128 8.10 -11.70 -21.32
CA ASP A 128 7.85 -10.27 -21.46
C ASP A 128 7.20 -9.84 -20.18
N VAL A 129 7.75 -8.82 -19.53
CA VAL A 129 7.31 -8.37 -18.22
C VAL A 129 7.07 -6.87 -18.22
N ASP A 130 6.20 -6.45 -17.31
CA ASP A 130 5.90 -5.06 -17.08
C ASP A 130 6.58 -4.68 -15.76
N MET A 131 7.56 -3.78 -15.82
CA MET A 131 8.32 -3.34 -14.66
C MET A 131 7.66 -2.20 -13.91
N ASN A 132 6.50 -1.73 -14.34
CA ASN A 132 5.74 -0.76 -13.59
C ASN A 132 5.23 -1.39 -12.30
N HIS A 133 4.96 -0.55 -11.30
CA HIS A 133 4.28 -1.04 -10.10
C HIS A 133 2.98 -1.73 -10.57
N PRO A 134 2.59 -2.84 -9.95
CA PRO A 134 1.37 -3.55 -10.38
C PRO A 134 0.11 -2.69 -10.40
N LEU A 135 0.05 -1.65 -9.57
CA LEU A 135 -1.08 -0.75 -9.51
C LEU A 135 -0.85 0.57 -10.23
N ALA A 136 0.26 0.71 -10.96
CA ALA A 136 0.53 1.93 -11.73
C ALA A 136 -0.55 2.12 -12.79
N GLY A 137 -1.00 3.33 -12.95
CA GLY A 137 -2.04 3.67 -13.92
C GLY A 137 -3.45 3.40 -13.43
N SER A 138 -3.60 2.88 -12.22
CA SER A 138 -4.92 2.58 -11.67
C SER A 138 -5.32 3.62 -10.64
N ASP A 139 -6.50 4.17 -10.79
CA ASP A 139 -7.11 5.00 -9.75
C ASP A 139 -7.64 4.02 -8.70
N LEU A 140 -7.34 4.28 -7.45
CA LEU A 140 -7.62 3.34 -6.38
C LEU A 140 -8.67 3.89 -5.44
N THR A 141 -9.61 3.04 -5.02
CA THR A 141 -10.62 3.44 -4.06
C THR A 141 -10.34 2.71 -2.74
N PHE A 142 -10.25 3.46 -1.67
CA PHE A 142 -10.08 2.93 -0.34
C PHE A 142 -11.35 3.15 0.46
N ASP A 143 -11.89 2.08 1.02
CA ASP A 143 -12.93 2.18 2.02
C ASP A 143 -12.22 2.03 3.36
N VAL A 144 -12.30 3.06 4.18
CA VAL A 144 -11.49 3.16 5.40
C VAL A 144 -12.38 3.24 6.63
N LYS A 145 -11.98 2.54 7.68
CA LYS A 145 -12.61 2.69 8.98
C LYS A 145 -11.53 3.03 10.01
N ILE A 146 -11.67 4.16 10.66
CA ILE A 146 -10.74 4.59 11.69
C ILE A 146 -11.04 3.82 12.97
N VAL A 147 -10.05 3.10 13.47
CA VAL A 147 -10.20 2.31 14.69
C VAL A 147 -9.82 3.13 15.91
N SER A 148 -8.69 3.81 15.86
CA SER A 148 -8.24 4.65 16.96
C SER A 148 -7.31 5.75 16.49
N VAL A 149 -7.21 6.79 17.29
CA VAL A 149 -6.28 7.90 17.05
C VAL A 149 -5.63 8.21 18.38
N ARG A 150 -4.31 8.30 18.41
CA ARG A 150 -3.59 8.66 19.63
C ARG A 150 -2.45 9.60 19.29
N VAL A 151 -1.97 10.29 20.29
CA VAL A 151 -0.80 11.15 20.12
C VAL A 151 0.43 10.26 19.91
N ALA A 152 1.28 10.62 18.97
CA ALA A 152 2.51 9.87 18.73
C ALA A 152 3.48 10.09 19.89
N SER A 153 4.23 9.06 20.26
CA SER A 153 5.26 9.19 21.28
C SER A 153 6.49 9.90 20.69
N ALA A 154 7.34 10.42 21.56
CA ALA A 154 8.59 11.03 21.12
C ALA A 154 9.44 10.03 20.35
N GLU A 155 9.44 8.78 20.76
CA GLU A 155 10.20 7.75 20.10
C GLU A 155 9.66 7.49 18.71
N GLU A 156 8.36 7.43 18.56
CA GLU A 156 7.74 7.24 17.25
C GLU A 156 8.09 8.37 16.30
N LYS A 157 8.03 9.61 16.80
CA LYS A 157 8.38 10.76 15.97
C LYS A 157 9.85 10.73 15.57
N ALA A 158 10.71 10.31 16.48
CA ALA A 158 12.15 10.24 16.20
C ALA A 158 12.46 9.16 15.17
N HIS A 159 11.73 8.05 15.22
CA HIS A 159 11.98 6.95 14.29
C HIS A 159 11.18 7.06 13.00
N GLY A 160 10.22 7.96 12.92
CA GLY A 160 9.43 8.15 11.72
C GLY A 160 8.43 7.05 11.43
N HIS A 161 8.05 6.25 12.44
CA HIS A 161 7.04 5.24 12.23
C HIS A 161 6.33 4.90 13.52
N ALA A 162 5.15 4.32 13.40
CA ALA A 162 4.32 3.98 14.54
C ALA A 162 4.78 2.68 15.19
N HIS A 163 4.62 2.64 16.51
CA HIS A 163 4.84 1.41 17.26
C HIS A 163 3.49 0.96 17.81
N GLY A 164 3.29 -0.32 17.99
CA GLY A 164 2.05 -0.79 18.57
C GLY A 164 1.87 -2.27 18.40
N ILE A 165 0.65 -2.71 18.60
CA ILE A 165 0.31 -4.10 18.46
C ILE A 165 0.66 -4.54 17.07
N GLY A 166 1.34 -5.63 16.94
CA GLY A 166 1.75 -6.06 15.68
C GLY A 166 2.96 -5.34 15.16
N GLY A 167 3.26 -4.24 15.73
CA GLY A 167 4.33 -3.34 15.52
C GLY A 167 5.38 -3.60 14.54
N HIS A 168 5.17 -4.36 13.56
CA HIS A 168 6.19 -4.59 12.64
C HIS A 168 6.04 -3.59 11.58
N GLN A 169 7.03 -3.44 10.88
CA GLN A 169 6.99 -2.51 9.96
C GLN A 169 7.22 -3.07 8.71
N HIS A 170 7.23 -2.47 7.79
CA HIS A 170 7.38 -3.02 6.50
C HIS A 170 8.43 -2.38 5.67
#